data_e83fb07acdce18197f89eae49ead94c9
#
_entry.id   e83fb07acdce18197f89eae49ead94c9
#
_cell.length_a   1.000
_cell.length_b   1.000
_cell.length_c   1.000
_cell.angle_alpha   90.00
_cell.angle_beta   90.00
_cell.angle_gamma   90.00
#
_symmetry.space_group_name_H-M   'P 1'
#
loop_
_entity.id
_entity.type
_entity.pdbx_description
1 polymer ?
#
loop_
_entity_poly.entity_id
_entity_poly.type
_entity_poly.pdbx_seq_one_letter_code
_entity_poly.pdbx_strand_id
1 'polypeptide(L)'
;MQKSKTIYALLLFTTLWFSGLVAQDNVPQKIYTPRQLEMIESQRELVKQNREAFRGSLSEEQKNLLKDNSLSMKERQQALMKTLTDTQKEVLKGNRESLKKLKDAFSKSLTEKQKTALKLRKKNIKERREKIKDYKSGFDGRREKLKEKKQNVKQRVKKIKPKPKQ
;
A
#
# COMPACT_ATOMS: atom_id res chain seq x y z
N MET A 1 -10.20 8.79 28.99
CA MET A 1 -9.75 7.66 28.13
C MET A 1 -10.30 7.82 26.70
N GLN A 2 -9.81 8.80 25.92
CA GLN A 2 -10.33 9.06 24.55
C GLN A 2 -9.21 9.23 23.50
N LYS A 3 -7.95 8.93 23.85
CA LYS A 3 -6.79 9.17 22.96
C LYS A 3 -6.44 8.03 21.98
N SER A 4 -7.03 6.85 22.10
CA SER A 4 -6.66 5.70 21.28
C SER A 4 -7.41 5.59 19.94
N LYS A 5 -8.62 6.13 19.84
CA LYS A 5 -9.44 6.01 18.60
C LYS A 5 -8.95 6.91 17.44
N THR A 6 -8.28 8.02 17.76
CA THR A 6 -7.76 8.98 16.78
C THR A 6 -6.52 8.45 16.05
N ILE A 7 -5.71 7.61 16.69
CA ILE A 7 -4.47 7.06 16.12
C ILE A 7 -4.78 6.00 15.04
N TYR A 8 -5.79 5.16 15.24
CA TYR A 8 -6.18 4.16 14.24
C TYR A 8 -6.82 4.74 12.99
N ALA A 9 -7.55 5.86 13.11
CA ALA A 9 -8.12 6.57 11.96
C ALA A 9 -7.04 7.22 11.09
N LEU A 10 -5.92 7.60 11.66
CA LEU A 10 -4.78 8.20 10.95
C LEU A 10 -3.95 7.15 10.20
N LEU A 11 -3.82 5.92 10.74
CA LEU A 11 -3.09 4.81 10.11
C LEU A 11 -3.75 4.32 8.81
N LEU A 12 -5.07 4.40 8.69
CA LEU A 12 -5.78 3.99 7.47
C LEU A 12 -5.58 4.98 6.30
N PHE A 13 -5.21 6.23 6.59
CA PHE A 13 -4.99 7.25 5.56
C PHE A 13 -3.63 7.08 4.86
N THR A 14 -2.64 6.60 5.59
CA THR A 14 -1.27 6.47 5.07
C THR A 14 -1.13 5.33 4.06
N THR A 15 -1.95 4.27 4.14
CA THR A 15 -1.92 3.17 3.17
C THR A 15 -2.45 3.54 1.78
N LEU A 16 -3.34 4.53 1.69
CA LEU A 16 -3.83 5.07 0.41
C LEU A 16 -2.82 5.99 -0.29
N TRP A 17 -1.89 6.54 0.47
CA TRP A 17 -0.94 7.54 -0.06
C TRP A 17 0.26 6.92 -0.75
N PHE A 18 0.67 5.72 -0.31
CA PHE A 18 1.87 5.06 -0.83
C PHE A 18 1.59 3.94 -1.82
N SER A 19 0.34 3.54 -1.99
CA SER A 19 -0.02 2.59 -3.04
C SER A 19 0.01 3.28 -4.40
N GLY A 20 1.20 3.66 -4.85
CA GLY A 20 1.49 4.11 -6.21
C GLY A 20 1.32 3.01 -7.26
N LEU A 21 0.87 1.86 -6.86
CA LEU A 21 0.29 0.82 -7.67
C LEU A 21 -1.24 0.94 -7.58
N VAL A 22 -1.79 2.01 -8.15
CA VAL A 22 -3.06 1.83 -8.83
C VAL A 22 -2.70 0.92 -10.00
N ALA A 23 -2.71 -0.40 -9.76
CA ALA A 23 -2.94 -1.32 -10.85
C ALA A 23 -4.08 -0.68 -11.64
N GLN A 24 -3.85 -0.42 -12.92
CA GLN A 24 -4.91 -0.20 -13.87
C GLN A 24 -5.74 -1.48 -13.86
N ASP A 25 -6.49 -1.66 -12.77
CA ASP A 25 -7.57 -2.61 -12.75
C ASP A 25 -8.47 -2.10 -13.86
N ASN A 26 -8.40 -2.75 -15.02
CA ASN A 26 -9.40 -2.64 -16.04
C ASN A 26 -10.72 -2.90 -15.33
N VAL A 27 -11.32 -1.80 -14.83
CA VAL A 27 -12.63 -1.83 -14.21
C VAL A 27 -13.54 -2.31 -15.33
N PRO A 28 -14.15 -3.49 -15.25
CA PRO A 28 -14.98 -3.98 -16.34
C PRO A 28 -16.06 -2.93 -16.56
N GLN A 29 -16.01 -2.23 -17.67
CA GLN A 29 -17.02 -1.23 -18.07
C GLN A 29 -18.46 -1.77 -17.97
N LYS A 30 -18.62 -3.09 -17.98
CA LYS A 30 -19.89 -3.81 -17.83
C LYS A 30 -20.55 -3.68 -16.45
N ILE A 31 -19.85 -3.27 -15.39
CA ILE A 31 -20.42 -3.22 -14.02
C ILE A 31 -20.98 -1.83 -13.70
N TYR A 32 -20.40 -0.77 -14.23
CA TYR A 32 -20.73 0.60 -13.87
C TYR A 32 -21.43 1.33 -15.02
N THR A 33 -22.33 2.26 -14.67
CA THR A 33 -22.92 3.20 -15.61
C THR A 33 -21.87 4.26 -16.02
N PRO A 34 -22.07 4.95 -17.18
CA PRO A 34 -21.19 6.05 -17.58
C PRO A 34 -21.01 7.10 -16.47
N ARG A 35 -22.10 7.50 -15.82
CA ARG A 35 -22.08 8.46 -14.69
C ARG A 35 -21.25 7.95 -13.50
N GLN A 36 -21.31 6.65 -13.19
CA GLN A 36 -20.51 6.05 -12.12
C GLN A 36 -19.02 6.02 -12.51
N LEU A 37 -18.68 5.83 -13.78
CA LEU A 37 -17.32 5.89 -14.28
C LEU A 37 -16.76 7.31 -14.17
N GLU A 38 -17.53 8.34 -14.51
CA GLU A 38 -17.15 9.75 -14.31
C GLU A 38 -16.89 10.07 -12.83
N MET A 39 -17.70 9.52 -11.92
CA MET A 39 -17.48 9.68 -10.48
C MET A 39 -16.18 9.02 -10.02
N ILE A 40 -15.83 7.85 -10.57
CA ILE A 40 -14.58 7.17 -10.29
C ILE A 40 -13.39 8.01 -10.79
N GLU A 41 -13.49 8.53 -12.00
CA GLU A 41 -12.44 9.37 -12.59
C GLU A 41 -12.26 10.68 -11.81
N SER A 42 -13.34 11.35 -11.44
CA SER A 42 -13.30 12.53 -10.57
C SER A 42 -12.65 12.25 -9.22
N GLN A 43 -12.89 11.07 -8.63
CA GLN A 43 -12.18 10.67 -7.40
C GLN A 43 -10.68 10.48 -7.64
N ARG A 44 -10.29 9.86 -8.75
CA ARG A 44 -8.88 9.64 -9.09
C ARG A 44 -8.16 10.96 -9.28
N GLU A 45 -8.77 11.85 -10.04
CA GLU A 45 -8.19 13.17 -10.30
C GLU A 45 -8.05 13.98 -9.02
N LEU A 46 -9.08 14.01 -8.16
CA LEU A 46 -8.98 14.68 -6.87
C LEU A 46 -7.88 14.08 -5.98
N VAL A 47 -7.72 12.75 -5.96
CA VAL A 47 -6.62 12.10 -5.20
C VAL A 47 -5.26 12.54 -5.74
N LYS A 48 -5.11 12.62 -7.07
CA LYS A 48 -3.88 13.07 -7.73
C LYS A 48 -3.56 14.52 -7.37
N GLN A 49 -4.52 15.42 -7.55
CA GLN A 49 -4.38 16.85 -7.23
C GLN A 49 -4.05 17.06 -5.76
N ASN A 50 -4.77 16.41 -4.84
CA ASN A 50 -4.52 16.48 -3.41
C ASN A 50 -3.11 16.00 -3.04
N ARG A 51 -2.63 14.94 -3.70
CA ARG A 51 -1.28 14.42 -3.48
C ARG A 51 -0.22 15.40 -3.96
N GLU A 52 -0.39 15.95 -5.15
CA GLU A 52 0.54 16.91 -5.73
C GLU A 52 0.59 18.20 -4.91
N ALA A 53 -0.55 18.76 -4.55
CA ALA A 53 -0.64 19.94 -3.71
C ALA A 53 0.01 19.72 -2.33
N PHE A 54 -0.27 18.60 -1.69
CA PHE A 54 0.35 18.29 -0.40
C PHE A 54 1.87 18.09 -0.53
N ARG A 55 2.34 17.39 -1.56
CA ARG A 55 3.79 17.23 -1.80
C ARG A 55 4.47 18.57 -2.05
N GLY A 56 3.80 19.48 -2.76
CA GLY A 56 4.27 20.84 -2.98
C GLY A 56 4.39 21.65 -1.69
N SER A 57 3.54 21.39 -0.68
CA SER A 57 3.56 22.08 0.61
C SER A 57 4.61 21.55 1.60
N LEU A 58 5.30 20.44 1.29
CA LEU A 58 6.31 19.88 2.17
C LEU A 58 7.61 20.67 2.09
N SER A 59 8.27 20.87 3.26
CA SER A 59 9.64 21.37 3.32
C SER A 59 10.64 20.36 2.75
N GLU A 60 11.86 20.78 2.47
CA GLU A 60 12.90 19.87 1.98
C GLU A 60 13.26 18.80 3.03
N GLU A 61 13.27 19.15 4.32
CA GLU A 61 13.48 18.17 5.41
C GLU A 61 12.37 17.12 5.42
N GLN A 62 11.12 17.52 5.25
CA GLN A 62 9.98 16.61 5.17
C GLN A 62 10.05 15.71 3.92
N LYS A 63 10.48 16.25 2.79
CA LYS A 63 10.71 15.47 1.56
C LYS A 63 11.86 14.47 1.72
N ASN A 64 12.92 14.86 2.42
CA ASN A 64 14.06 13.99 2.70
C ASN A 64 13.68 12.83 3.63
N LEU A 65 12.84 13.06 4.65
CA LEU A 65 12.26 11.99 5.47
C LEU A 65 11.51 10.95 4.63
N LEU A 66 10.81 11.37 3.57
CA LEU A 66 10.11 10.44 2.68
C LEU A 66 11.05 9.62 1.79
N LYS A 67 12.26 10.13 1.51
CA LYS A 67 13.28 9.48 0.67
C LYS A 67 14.23 8.59 1.48
N ASP A 68 14.21 8.68 2.81
CA ASP A 68 15.14 7.96 3.69
C ASP A 68 14.91 6.45 3.60
N ASN A 69 15.83 5.75 2.93
CA ASN A 69 15.78 4.31 2.75
C ASN A 69 16.26 3.52 3.98
N SER A 70 16.83 4.18 4.98
CA SER A 70 17.22 3.55 6.26
C SER A 70 15.99 3.21 7.11
N LEU A 71 14.89 3.94 6.92
CA LEU A 71 13.62 3.77 7.62
C LEU A 71 12.63 2.92 6.80
N SER A 72 11.86 2.09 7.49
CA SER A 72 10.73 1.43 6.86
C SER A 72 9.68 2.47 6.42
N MET A 73 8.81 2.09 5.48
CA MET A 73 7.72 2.96 5.02
C MET A 73 6.86 3.50 6.17
N LYS A 74 6.59 2.66 7.18
CA LYS A 74 5.80 3.02 8.35
C LYS A 74 6.50 4.07 9.21
N GLU A 75 7.80 3.90 9.45
CA GLU A 75 8.61 4.84 10.23
C GLU A 75 8.72 6.19 9.53
N ARG A 76 8.98 6.20 8.21
CA ARG A 76 8.97 7.44 7.42
C ARG A 76 7.65 8.22 7.52
N GLN A 77 6.52 7.50 7.43
CA GLN A 77 5.21 8.11 7.57
C GLN A 77 4.99 8.67 8.97
N GLN A 78 5.39 7.93 10.01
CA GLN A 78 5.27 8.41 11.40
C GLN A 78 6.15 9.61 11.66
N ALA A 79 7.39 9.61 11.16
CA ALA A 79 8.30 10.74 11.26
C ALA A 79 7.72 11.98 10.55
N LEU A 80 7.24 11.84 9.31
CA LEU A 80 6.60 12.92 8.59
C LEU A 80 5.40 13.49 9.35
N MET A 81 4.52 12.63 9.88
CA MET A 81 3.32 13.07 10.60
C MET A 81 3.66 13.91 11.85
N LYS A 82 4.79 13.66 12.50
CA LYS A 82 5.27 14.45 13.66
C LYS A 82 5.76 15.84 13.27
N THR A 83 6.26 16.01 12.05
CA THR A 83 6.84 17.26 11.55
C THR A 83 5.84 18.15 10.81
N LEU A 84 4.61 17.66 10.57
CA LEU A 84 3.59 18.44 9.86
C LEU A 84 3.17 19.66 10.66
N THR A 85 3.10 20.80 9.97
CA THR A 85 2.49 22.02 10.51
C THR A 85 0.98 21.86 10.67
N ASP A 86 0.34 22.72 11.45
CA ASP A 86 -1.11 22.65 11.63
C ASP A 86 -1.83 22.97 10.32
N THR A 87 -1.32 23.88 9.50
CA THR A 87 -1.84 24.14 8.15
C THR A 87 -1.79 22.89 7.27
N GLN A 88 -0.68 22.14 7.28
CA GLN A 88 -0.56 20.88 6.53
C GLN A 88 -1.55 19.82 7.05
N LYS A 89 -1.76 19.74 8.36
CA LYS A 89 -2.74 18.83 8.96
C LYS A 89 -4.17 19.18 8.54
N GLU A 90 -4.52 20.48 8.52
CA GLU A 90 -5.84 20.94 8.06
C GLU A 90 -6.07 20.63 6.57
N VAL A 91 -5.07 20.81 5.71
CA VAL A 91 -5.13 20.40 4.30
C VAL A 91 -5.42 18.91 4.18
N LEU A 92 -4.72 18.06 4.95
CA LEU A 92 -4.97 16.61 4.94
C LEU A 92 -6.39 16.27 5.43
N LYS A 93 -6.91 16.99 6.40
CA LYS A 93 -8.27 16.81 6.91
C LYS A 93 -9.30 17.19 5.85
N GLY A 94 -9.19 18.36 5.22
CA GLY A 94 -10.07 18.82 4.15
C GLY A 94 -10.05 17.86 2.93
N ASN A 95 -8.87 17.39 2.53
CA ASN A 95 -8.71 16.39 1.48
C ASN A 95 -9.46 15.08 1.81
N ARG A 96 -9.40 14.64 3.07
CA ARG A 96 -10.12 13.44 3.53
C ARG A 96 -11.64 13.64 3.47
N GLU A 97 -12.13 14.78 3.92
CA GLU A 97 -13.56 15.09 3.92
C GLU A 97 -14.10 15.16 2.50
N SER A 98 -13.39 15.81 1.59
CA SER A 98 -13.76 15.90 0.16
C SER A 98 -13.83 14.52 -0.49
N LEU A 99 -12.82 13.68 -0.28
CA LEU A 99 -12.82 12.30 -0.77
C LEU A 99 -13.93 11.44 -0.15
N LYS A 100 -14.25 11.66 1.13
CA LYS A 100 -15.34 10.97 1.80
C LYS A 100 -16.67 11.32 1.14
N LYS A 101 -16.95 12.61 0.89
CA LYS A 101 -18.16 13.05 0.21
C LYS A 101 -18.33 12.36 -1.16
N LEU A 102 -17.27 12.31 -1.99
CA LEU A 102 -17.31 11.64 -3.27
C LEU A 102 -17.54 10.13 -3.16
N LYS A 103 -16.88 9.47 -2.19
CA LYS A 103 -17.10 8.04 -1.94
C LYS A 103 -18.51 7.73 -1.47
N ASP A 104 -19.06 8.56 -0.60
CA ASP A 104 -20.41 8.40 -0.09
C ASP A 104 -21.45 8.60 -1.24
N ALA A 105 -21.24 9.62 -2.08
CA ALA A 105 -22.07 9.85 -3.26
C ALA A 105 -22.00 8.67 -4.24
N PHE A 106 -20.79 8.16 -4.52
CA PHE A 106 -20.63 6.98 -5.37
C PHE A 106 -21.30 5.74 -4.76
N SER A 107 -21.12 5.50 -3.46
CA SER A 107 -21.73 4.37 -2.76
C SER A 107 -23.26 4.40 -2.83
N LYS A 108 -23.86 5.60 -2.71
CA LYS A 108 -25.29 5.81 -2.85
C LYS A 108 -25.80 5.58 -4.27
N SER A 109 -24.96 5.81 -5.28
CA SER A 109 -25.32 5.60 -6.70
C SER A 109 -25.33 4.13 -7.11
N LEU A 110 -24.78 3.22 -6.29
CA LEU A 110 -24.69 1.80 -6.61
C LEU A 110 -26.01 1.08 -6.36
N THR A 111 -26.44 0.26 -7.33
CA THR A 111 -27.55 -0.69 -7.15
C THR A 111 -27.15 -1.85 -6.24
N GLU A 112 -28.14 -2.55 -5.66
CA GLU A 112 -27.86 -3.73 -4.81
C GLU A 112 -27.13 -4.85 -5.57
N LYS A 113 -27.44 -5.05 -6.86
CA LYS A 113 -26.72 -5.99 -7.72
C LYS A 113 -25.23 -5.60 -7.85
N GLN A 114 -24.94 -4.31 -8.05
CA GLN A 114 -23.56 -3.82 -8.12
C GLN A 114 -22.82 -3.97 -6.78
N LYS A 115 -23.47 -3.65 -5.68
CA LYS A 115 -22.91 -3.82 -4.33
C LYS A 115 -22.53 -5.29 -4.05
N THR A 116 -23.41 -6.21 -4.43
CA THR A 116 -23.19 -7.66 -4.27
C THR A 116 -22.02 -8.12 -5.15
N ALA A 117 -21.99 -7.71 -6.43
CA ALA A 117 -20.87 -8.04 -7.33
C ALA A 117 -19.54 -7.51 -6.83
N LEU A 118 -19.51 -6.29 -6.27
CA LEU A 118 -18.31 -5.70 -5.68
C LEU A 118 -17.85 -6.44 -4.41
N LYS A 119 -18.78 -6.86 -3.56
CA LYS A 119 -18.47 -7.68 -2.38
C LYS A 119 -17.83 -9.00 -2.79
N LEU A 120 -18.40 -9.70 -3.77
CA LEU A 120 -17.87 -10.95 -4.30
C LEU A 120 -16.47 -10.75 -4.90
N ARG A 121 -16.29 -9.73 -5.73
CA ARG A 121 -14.98 -9.38 -6.30
C ARG A 121 -13.94 -9.12 -5.21
N LYS A 122 -14.28 -8.34 -4.19
CA LYS A 122 -13.39 -8.07 -3.05
C LYS A 122 -13.00 -9.35 -2.32
N LYS A 123 -13.94 -10.28 -2.11
CA LYS A 123 -13.68 -11.59 -1.53
C LYS A 123 -12.70 -12.39 -2.37
N ASN A 124 -12.95 -12.50 -3.69
CA ASN A 124 -12.08 -13.23 -4.61
C ASN A 124 -10.66 -12.65 -4.69
N ILE A 125 -10.52 -11.31 -4.67
CA ILE A 125 -9.21 -10.65 -4.63
C ILE A 125 -8.48 -10.98 -3.33
N LYS A 126 -9.17 -10.95 -2.18
CA LYS A 126 -8.60 -11.32 -0.89
C LYS A 126 -8.08 -12.76 -0.90
N GLU A 127 -8.90 -13.70 -1.35
CA GLU A 127 -8.52 -15.12 -1.44
C GLU A 127 -7.32 -15.35 -2.38
N ARG A 128 -7.28 -14.65 -3.52
CA ARG A 128 -6.12 -14.70 -4.42
C ARG A 128 -4.84 -14.16 -3.76
N ARG A 129 -4.95 -13.07 -3.01
CA ARG A 129 -3.81 -12.49 -2.28
C ARG A 129 -3.28 -13.43 -1.20
N GLU A 130 -4.15 -14.09 -0.45
CA GLU A 130 -3.75 -15.09 0.53
C GLU A 130 -3.03 -16.27 -0.14
N LYS A 131 -3.59 -16.82 -1.24
CA LYS A 131 -2.92 -17.87 -2.01
C LYS A 131 -1.53 -17.45 -2.51
N ILE A 132 -1.38 -16.23 -3.03
CA ILE A 132 -0.08 -15.71 -3.48
C ILE A 132 0.90 -15.60 -2.32
N LYS A 133 0.44 -15.17 -1.15
CA LYS A 133 1.25 -15.09 0.06
C LYS A 133 1.75 -16.47 0.51
N ASP A 134 0.86 -17.48 0.49
CA ASP A 134 1.21 -18.86 0.82
C ASP A 134 2.23 -19.45 -0.18
N TYR A 135 2.02 -19.20 -1.49
CA TYR A 135 3.00 -19.58 -2.51
C TYR A 135 4.37 -18.95 -2.27
N LYS A 136 4.39 -17.65 -1.94
CA LYS A 136 5.63 -16.91 -1.67
C LYS A 136 6.38 -17.47 -0.47
N SER A 137 5.68 -17.72 0.64
CA SER A 137 6.28 -18.31 1.84
C SER A 137 6.85 -19.72 1.58
N GLY A 138 6.14 -20.54 0.81
CA GLY A 138 6.63 -21.86 0.39
C GLY A 138 7.85 -21.79 -0.53
N PHE A 139 7.97 -20.75 -1.35
CA PHE A 139 9.12 -20.54 -2.22
C PHE A 139 10.35 -20.07 -1.43
N ASP A 140 10.16 -19.19 -0.47
CA ASP A 140 11.23 -18.72 0.42
C ASP A 140 11.79 -19.87 1.28
N GLY A 141 10.92 -20.74 1.81
CA GLY A 141 11.35 -21.92 2.54
C GLY A 141 12.17 -22.91 1.70
N ARG A 142 11.82 -23.11 0.41
CA ARG A 142 12.63 -23.92 -0.52
C ARG A 142 13.97 -23.29 -0.83
N ARG A 143 14.03 -21.97 -0.97
CA ARG A 143 15.26 -21.22 -1.22
C ARG A 143 16.25 -21.33 -0.05
N GLU A 144 15.78 -21.25 1.17
CA GLU A 144 16.62 -21.42 2.36
C GLU A 144 17.19 -22.86 2.45
N LYS A 145 16.37 -23.88 2.24
CA LYS A 145 16.86 -25.29 2.18
C LYS A 145 17.93 -25.52 1.10
N LEU A 146 17.81 -24.83 -0.05
CA LEU A 146 18.83 -24.90 -1.10
C LEU A 146 20.13 -24.20 -0.71
N LYS A 147 20.06 -23.07 -0.01
CA LYS A 147 21.25 -22.39 0.53
C LYS A 147 21.99 -23.28 1.54
N GLU A 148 21.27 -23.88 2.45
CA GLU A 148 21.79 -24.79 3.45
C GLU A 148 22.49 -26.00 2.82
N LYS A 149 21.83 -26.65 1.82
CA LYS A 149 22.45 -27.75 1.06
C LYS A 149 23.74 -27.30 0.35
N LYS A 150 23.76 -26.12 -0.26
CA LYS A 150 24.97 -25.58 -0.92
C LYS A 150 26.11 -25.34 0.09
N GLN A 151 25.80 -24.84 1.27
CA GLN A 151 26.81 -24.65 2.32
C GLN A 151 27.40 -25.97 2.81
N ASN A 152 26.54 -26.97 3.03
CA ASN A 152 26.97 -28.32 3.44
C ASN A 152 27.87 -28.98 2.38
N VAL A 153 27.52 -28.85 1.10
CA VAL A 153 28.37 -29.35 0.00
C VAL A 153 29.73 -28.63 -0.01
N LYS A 154 29.75 -27.29 0.12
CA LYS A 154 30.99 -26.51 0.18
C LYS A 154 31.90 -26.94 1.36
N GLN A 155 31.31 -27.22 2.52
CA GLN A 155 32.08 -27.69 3.69
C GLN A 155 32.69 -29.10 3.47
N ARG A 156 31.90 -30.01 2.84
CA ARG A 156 32.38 -31.36 2.48
C ARG A 156 33.53 -31.30 1.50
N VAL A 157 33.44 -30.47 0.47
CA VAL A 157 34.49 -30.28 -0.53
C VAL A 157 35.78 -29.71 0.08
N LYS A 158 35.66 -28.77 1.05
CA LYS A 158 36.81 -28.26 1.76
C LYS A 158 37.54 -29.33 2.61
N LYS A 159 36.81 -30.30 3.18
CA LYS A 159 37.39 -31.41 3.97
C LYS A 159 38.07 -32.46 3.10
N ILE A 160 37.70 -32.58 1.81
CA ILE A 160 38.24 -33.59 0.89
C ILE A 160 39.50 -33.09 0.15
N LYS A 161 39.80 -31.76 0.14
CA LYS A 161 41.03 -31.26 -0.49
C LYS A 161 42.24 -31.79 0.28
N PRO A 162 43.14 -32.55 -0.37
CA PRO A 162 44.36 -33.05 0.28
C PRO A 162 45.23 -31.86 0.74
N LYS A 163 45.78 -32.00 1.94
CA LYS A 163 46.79 -31.04 2.42
C LYS A 163 47.97 -31.01 1.42
N PRO A 164 48.46 -29.81 1.06
CA PRO A 164 49.66 -29.74 0.23
C PRO A 164 50.79 -30.54 0.92
N LYS A 165 51.43 -31.47 0.19
CA LYS A 165 52.63 -32.16 0.65
C LYS A 165 53.69 -31.10 0.81
N GLN A 166 54.24 -31.00 2.03
CA GLN A 166 55.49 -30.25 2.33
C GLN A 166 56.65 -30.97 1.69
#